data_52d1aee858c403535bab3ab795cc6775
#
_entry.id   52d1aee858c403535bab3ab795cc6775
#
_cell.length_a   1.000
_cell.length_b   1.000
_cell.length_c   1.000
_cell.angle_alpha   90.00
_cell.angle_beta   90.00
_cell.angle_gamma   90.00
#
_symmetry.space_group_name_H-M   'P 1'
#
loop_
_entity.id
_entity.type
_entity.pdbx_description
1 polymer ?
#
loop_
_entity_poly.entity_id
_entity_poly.type
_entity_poly.pdbx_seq_one_letter_code
_entity_poly.pdbx_strand_id
1 'polypeptide(L)'
;ANFETIYAIGREGKAFKTLGDKSEDLYPLLDLILEKVPRADLNIDAKMSAQVFNLGYDNFLGRLAVARIYSGSIKFPSQVFIKGENGTRTGKITKLFSFEGITRKEVNVATSGDIVLLAGIPDIYIGETICEDDSIEALPHIAIDEPTLSLNFLVNDSPFAGKEGKFVTSRQIKERLEKELEINVGLKVDFSPDQGENRSGPSFFKVYGRGELHIAILLENMRREGFEMQVSQPEVIIKNEGGIKLEPYEELIIDVPTESSGSVIEKIGKRKGIMKNMIEKEGIVRIVFDIPTRGLLGYRGEFIIDTKGEGIMSSRVTGFQEYAGEIKKREYGSMTSMIAGKVVAFSLANLQERGILFIEHGTEVYEGMVIGNVLKGDEMAVNPTKGKQLTNMRASGTDEAIYLNPPFILTIERGLEVMNHDEYLEVTPKSVRLRKKYLTEINRSRALRA
;
A
#
# COMPACT_ATOMS: atom_id res chain seq x y z
N ALA A 1 -14.24 7.07 -29.93
CA ALA A 1 -14.42 8.41 -29.36
C ALA A 1 -13.76 9.41 -30.33
N ASN A 2 -14.47 10.48 -30.64
CA ASN A 2 -13.93 11.54 -31.51
C ASN A 2 -13.22 12.55 -30.58
N PHE A 3 -11.90 12.57 -30.58
CA PHE A 3 -11.10 13.52 -29.83
C PHE A 3 -10.02 14.12 -30.72
N GLU A 4 -9.66 15.36 -30.47
CA GLU A 4 -8.61 16.02 -31.20
C GLU A 4 -7.24 15.53 -30.71
N THR A 5 -6.33 15.35 -31.67
CA THR A 5 -4.97 14.87 -31.41
C THR A 5 -3.97 15.98 -31.72
N ILE A 6 -2.98 16.12 -30.86
CA ILE A 6 -1.83 16.99 -31.08
C ILE A 6 -0.54 16.20 -30.88
N TYR A 7 0.46 16.51 -31.66
CA TYR A 7 1.77 15.87 -31.60
C TYR A 7 2.73 16.81 -30.87
N ALA A 8 3.56 16.27 -29.98
CA ALA A 8 4.53 17.08 -29.26
C ALA A 8 5.88 16.37 -29.12
N ILE A 9 6.95 17.14 -29.19
CA ILE A 9 8.31 16.71 -28.85
C ILE A 9 8.67 17.44 -27.56
N GLY A 10 8.34 16.83 -26.41
CA GLY A 10 8.52 17.46 -25.10
C GLY A 10 9.96 17.85 -24.81
N ARG A 11 10.94 17.08 -25.27
CA ARG A 11 12.37 17.38 -25.11
C ARG A 11 12.80 18.67 -25.83
N GLU A 12 12.14 19.00 -26.96
CA GLU A 12 12.44 20.20 -27.77
C GLU A 12 11.52 21.36 -27.44
N GLY A 13 10.48 21.16 -26.63
CA GLY A 13 9.50 22.19 -26.33
C GLY A 13 8.62 22.57 -27.50
N LYS A 14 8.32 21.63 -28.41
CA LYS A 14 7.56 21.88 -29.66
C LYS A 14 6.28 21.08 -29.70
N ALA A 15 5.23 21.65 -30.29
CA ALA A 15 3.97 20.97 -30.56
C ALA A 15 3.45 21.27 -31.96
N PHE A 16 2.73 20.32 -32.56
CA PHE A 16 2.23 20.36 -33.93
C PHE A 16 0.79 19.88 -33.99
N LYS A 17 -0.04 20.54 -34.80
CA LYS A 17 -1.41 20.08 -35.09
C LYS A 17 -1.40 18.89 -36.05
N THR A 18 -0.47 18.87 -36.99
CA THR A 18 -0.32 17.80 -37.97
C THR A 18 1.15 17.37 -38.04
N LEU A 19 1.39 16.07 -38.25
CA LEU A 19 2.75 15.56 -38.47
C LEU A 19 3.35 16.19 -39.74
N GLY A 20 4.50 16.86 -39.57
CA GLY A 20 5.19 17.58 -40.65
C GLY A 20 5.04 19.08 -40.63
N ASP A 21 4.19 19.65 -39.78
CA ASP A 21 4.12 21.09 -39.57
C ASP A 21 5.42 21.61 -38.95
N LYS A 22 5.74 22.88 -39.24
CA LYS A 22 6.84 23.56 -38.57
C LYS A 22 6.29 24.28 -37.33
N SER A 23 6.83 23.95 -36.16
CA SER A 23 6.56 24.67 -34.92
C SER A 23 7.86 24.83 -34.15
N GLU A 24 8.01 25.95 -33.48
CA GLU A 24 9.19 26.29 -32.68
C GLU A 24 8.91 26.28 -31.18
N ASP A 25 7.63 26.08 -30.78
CA ASP A 25 7.17 26.22 -29.41
C ASP A 25 6.00 25.27 -29.08
N LEU A 26 5.46 25.42 -27.86
CA LEU A 26 4.31 24.66 -27.35
C LEU A 26 2.97 25.39 -27.55
N TYR A 27 2.92 26.55 -28.20
CA TYR A 27 1.67 27.29 -28.37
C TYR A 27 0.55 26.46 -28.99
N PRO A 28 0.77 25.61 -30.02
CA PRO A 28 -0.31 24.78 -30.57
C PRO A 28 -0.97 23.87 -29.55
N LEU A 29 -0.21 23.36 -28.57
CA LEU A 29 -0.75 22.58 -27.46
C LEU A 29 -1.50 23.45 -26.46
N LEU A 30 -0.93 24.59 -26.10
CA LEU A 30 -1.55 25.51 -25.14
C LEU A 30 -2.86 26.08 -25.69
N ASP A 31 -2.90 26.44 -26.98
CA ASP A 31 -4.09 26.92 -27.66
C ASP A 31 -5.20 25.86 -27.69
N LEU A 32 -4.84 24.59 -27.96
CA LEU A 32 -5.80 23.48 -27.91
C LEU A 32 -6.37 23.28 -26.50
N ILE A 33 -5.53 23.38 -25.47
CA ILE A 33 -5.99 23.32 -24.07
C ILE A 33 -6.97 24.45 -23.78
N LEU A 34 -6.66 25.69 -24.18
CA LEU A 34 -7.53 26.85 -23.97
C LEU A 34 -8.85 26.74 -24.72
N GLU A 35 -8.85 26.08 -25.89
CA GLU A 35 -10.05 25.90 -26.71
C GLU A 35 -10.94 24.78 -26.18
N LYS A 36 -10.36 23.64 -25.76
CA LYS A 36 -11.11 22.40 -25.51
C LYS A 36 -11.34 22.11 -24.01
N VAL A 37 -10.50 22.60 -23.12
CA VAL A 37 -10.70 22.38 -21.70
C VAL A 37 -11.74 23.38 -21.18
N PRO A 38 -12.88 22.92 -20.64
CA PRO A 38 -13.89 23.81 -20.10
C PRO A 38 -13.31 24.63 -18.94
N ARG A 39 -13.65 25.91 -18.91
CA ARG A 39 -13.29 26.78 -17.78
C ARG A 39 -14.04 26.32 -16.53
N ALA A 40 -13.45 26.53 -15.35
CA ALA A 40 -14.18 26.38 -14.11
C ALA A 40 -15.36 27.36 -14.07
N ASP A 41 -16.55 26.87 -13.74
CA ASP A 41 -17.72 27.73 -13.50
C ASP A 41 -17.45 28.56 -12.23
N LEU A 42 -17.14 29.84 -12.43
CA LEU A 42 -16.89 30.80 -11.35
C LEU A 42 -18.19 31.50 -10.99
N ASN A 43 -19.05 30.82 -10.25
CA ASN A 43 -20.28 31.41 -9.76
C ASN A 43 -20.05 32.15 -8.43
N ILE A 44 -19.34 33.30 -8.50
CA ILE A 44 -18.86 34.04 -7.32
C ILE A 44 -20.02 34.72 -6.59
N ASP A 45 -21.06 35.11 -7.31
CA ASP A 45 -22.23 35.84 -6.75
C ASP A 45 -23.30 34.93 -6.15
N ALA A 46 -23.17 33.62 -6.31
CA ALA A 46 -24.07 32.66 -5.69
C ALA A 46 -23.77 32.47 -4.20
N LYS A 47 -24.71 31.88 -3.47
CA LYS A 47 -24.48 31.41 -2.11
C LYS A 47 -23.35 30.39 -2.08
N MET A 48 -22.53 30.45 -1.05
CA MET A 48 -21.32 29.62 -0.94
C MET A 48 -21.67 28.13 -0.72
N SER A 49 -21.07 27.29 -1.56
CA SER A 49 -21.00 25.84 -1.35
C SER A 49 -19.60 25.32 -1.62
N ALA A 50 -19.13 24.47 -0.75
CA ALA A 50 -17.82 23.80 -0.87
C ALA A 50 -17.95 22.34 -0.45
N GLN A 51 -17.13 21.46 -1.01
CA GLN A 51 -17.10 20.06 -0.63
C GLN A 51 -15.72 19.63 -0.17
N VAL A 52 -15.69 18.87 0.91
CA VAL A 52 -14.46 18.32 1.50
C VAL A 52 -14.07 17.05 0.73
N PHE A 53 -12.81 16.98 0.28
CA PHE A 53 -12.30 15.82 -0.44
C PHE A 53 -11.02 15.22 0.17
N ASN A 54 -10.39 15.93 1.13
CA ASN A 54 -9.26 15.39 1.88
C ASN A 54 -9.24 15.96 3.29
N LEU A 55 -8.57 15.25 4.20
CA LEU A 55 -8.38 15.66 5.60
C LEU A 55 -6.90 15.84 5.90
N GLY A 56 -6.62 16.69 6.86
CA GLY A 56 -5.31 16.89 7.45
C GLY A 56 -5.41 17.01 8.96
N TYR A 57 -4.28 17.03 9.63
CA TYR A 57 -4.20 17.26 11.07
C TYR A 57 -3.06 18.22 11.40
N ASP A 58 -3.33 19.10 12.34
CA ASP A 58 -2.35 20.00 12.90
C ASP A 58 -2.44 19.94 14.43
N ASN A 59 -1.28 19.89 15.12
CA ASN A 59 -1.26 19.72 16.57
C ASN A 59 -1.92 20.90 17.34
N PHE A 60 -2.02 22.09 16.72
CA PHE A 60 -2.61 23.29 17.33
C PHE A 60 -4.02 23.56 16.84
N LEU A 61 -4.29 23.30 15.55
CA LEU A 61 -5.57 23.60 14.91
C LEU A 61 -6.53 22.40 14.91
N GLY A 62 -6.04 21.21 15.24
CA GLY A 62 -6.79 19.97 15.19
C GLY A 62 -6.99 19.47 13.76
N ARG A 63 -8.17 18.88 13.49
CA ARG A 63 -8.53 18.37 12.18
C ARG A 63 -8.70 19.51 11.18
N LEU A 64 -8.13 19.32 10.00
CA LEU A 64 -8.18 20.25 8.88
C LEU A 64 -8.92 19.60 7.72
N ALA A 65 -9.72 20.40 7.01
CA ALA A 65 -10.43 19.94 5.81
C ALA A 65 -9.85 20.63 4.57
N VAL A 66 -9.48 19.85 3.57
CA VAL A 66 -9.19 20.35 2.23
C VAL A 66 -10.48 20.30 1.43
N ALA A 67 -10.96 21.45 0.99
CA ALA A 67 -12.22 21.59 0.31
C ALA A 67 -12.08 22.38 -1.00
N ARG A 68 -12.91 22.04 -2.00
CA ARG A 68 -13.10 22.85 -3.20
C ARG A 68 -14.33 23.71 -3.04
N ILE A 69 -14.23 24.98 -3.36
CA ILE A 69 -15.35 25.91 -3.41
C ILE A 69 -16.01 25.79 -4.78
N TYR A 70 -17.28 25.38 -4.82
CA TYR A 70 -18.05 25.21 -6.06
C TYR A 70 -18.83 26.47 -6.45
N SER A 71 -19.31 27.21 -5.45
CA SER A 71 -20.03 28.48 -5.68
C SER A 71 -19.76 29.47 -4.54
N GLY A 72 -19.96 30.74 -4.81
CA GLY A 72 -19.83 31.82 -3.83
C GLY A 72 -18.42 32.07 -3.35
N SER A 73 -18.31 32.55 -2.12
CA SER A 73 -17.03 32.84 -1.46
C SER A 73 -17.08 32.49 0.02
N ILE A 74 -15.98 31.93 0.52
CA ILE A 74 -15.76 31.71 1.96
C ILE A 74 -15.05 32.91 2.52
N LYS A 75 -15.60 33.51 3.58
CA LYS A 75 -14.98 34.59 4.37
C LYS A 75 -14.63 34.05 5.75
N PHE A 76 -13.52 34.49 6.28
CA PHE A 76 -13.05 34.10 7.62
C PHE A 76 -13.13 35.32 8.58
N PRO A 77 -13.62 35.15 9.82
CA PRO A 77 -14.31 33.96 10.36
C PRO A 77 -15.77 33.87 9.90
N SER A 78 -16.32 32.66 9.76
CA SER A 78 -17.72 32.47 9.39
C SER A 78 -18.37 31.27 10.08
N GLN A 79 -19.66 31.39 10.34
CA GLN A 79 -20.53 30.27 10.66
C GLN A 79 -21.01 29.61 9.37
N VAL A 80 -21.06 28.30 9.35
CA VAL A 80 -21.44 27.50 8.17
C VAL A 80 -22.34 26.35 8.57
N PHE A 81 -23.10 25.84 7.61
CA PHE A 81 -23.85 24.62 7.70
C PHE A 81 -23.08 23.49 7.03
N ILE A 82 -23.05 22.34 7.65
CA ILE A 82 -22.33 21.15 7.18
C ILE A 82 -23.39 20.08 6.93
N LYS A 83 -23.47 19.61 5.69
CA LYS A 83 -24.43 18.62 5.23
C LYS A 83 -23.73 17.32 4.89
N GLY A 84 -24.11 16.26 5.56
CA GLY A 84 -23.61 14.91 5.37
C GLY A 84 -24.74 13.89 5.38
N GLU A 85 -24.42 12.61 5.30
CA GLU A 85 -25.40 11.51 5.32
C GLU A 85 -26.27 11.51 6.59
N ASN A 86 -25.72 11.95 7.71
CA ASN A 86 -26.39 11.95 9.01
C ASN A 86 -27.21 13.23 9.29
N GLY A 87 -27.39 14.09 8.28
CA GLY A 87 -28.15 15.33 8.39
C GLY A 87 -27.31 16.58 8.33
N THR A 88 -27.90 17.71 8.77
CA THR A 88 -27.28 19.03 8.79
C THR A 88 -26.84 19.41 10.20
N ARG A 89 -25.64 19.96 10.33
CA ARG A 89 -25.12 20.56 11.57
C ARG A 89 -24.45 21.90 11.28
N THR A 90 -24.23 22.69 12.33
CA THR A 90 -23.55 23.96 12.22
C THR A 90 -22.08 23.83 12.61
N GLY A 91 -21.21 24.58 11.94
CA GLY A 91 -19.79 24.65 12.23
C GLY A 91 -19.27 26.09 12.16
N LYS A 92 -18.05 26.30 12.65
CA LYS A 92 -17.39 27.61 12.59
C LYS A 92 -16.00 27.43 11.97
N ILE A 93 -15.76 28.14 10.88
CA ILE A 93 -14.44 28.23 10.29
C ILE A 93 -13.62 29.20 11.12
N THR A 94 -12.52 28.72 11.70
CA THR A 94 -11.61 29.52 12.56
C THR A 94 -10.34 29.94 11.86
N LYS A 95 -9.95 29.27 10.78
CA LYS A 95 -8.82 29.59 9.91
C LYS A 95 -9.11 29.14 8.49
N LEU A 96 -8.61 29.93 7.54
CA LEU A 96 -8.72 29.67 6.11
C LEU A 96 -7.33 29.85 5.48
N PHE A 97 -6.89 28.85 4.71
CA PHE A 97 -5.62 28.88 4.00
C PHE A 97 -5.82 28.58 2.53
N SER A 98 -5.07 29.24 1.68
CA SER A 98 -4.86 28.89 0.27
C SER A 98 -3.53 28.16 0.10
N PHE A 99 -3.34 27.50 -1.05
CA PHE A 99 -2.10 26.84 -1.40
C PHE A 99 -1.30 27.71 -2.38
N GLU A 100 -0.05 28.03 -2.04
CA GLU A 100 0.93 28.63 -2.94
C GLU A 100 2.08 27.64 -3.16
N GLY A 101 1.99 26.86 -4.26
CA GLY A 101 2.87 25.72 -4.46
C GLY A 101 2.66 24.66 -3.36
N ILE A 102 3.72 24.37 -2.60
CA ILE A 102 3.69 23.43 -1.47
C ILE A 102 3.44 24.11 -0.10
N THR A 103 3.35 25.43 -0.06
CA THR A 103 3.16 26.17 1.19
C THR A 103 1.70 26.57 1.39
N ARG A 104 1.33 26.76 2.65
CA ARG A 104 0.00 27.23 3.07
C ARG A 104 0.09 28.71 3.41
N LYS A 105 -0.81 29.51 2.86
CA LYS A 105 -0.92 30.93 3.15
C LYS A 105 -2.27 31.23 3.76
N GLU A 106 -2.29 31.85 4.94
CA GLU A 106 -3.53 32.29 5.56
C GLU A 106 -4.17 33.41 4.73
N VAL A 107 -5.45 33.27 4.43
CA VAL A 107 -6.23 34.23 3.64
C VAL A 107 -7.54 34.57 4.34
N ASN A 108 -8.08 35.75 4.08
CA ASN A 108 -9.36 36.17 4.67
C ASN A 108 -10.56 35.80 3.82
N VAL A 109 -10.34 35.59 2.53
CA VAL A 109 -11.39 35.27 1.54
C VAL A 109 -10.83 34.31 0.51
N ALA A 110 -11.66 33.35 0.11
CA ALA A 110 -11.42 32.48 -1.05
C ALA A 110 -12.73 32.33 -1.84
N THR A 111 -12.62 32.14 -3.15
CA THR A 111 -13.76 32.21 -4.08
C THR A 111 -14.01 30.90 -4.80
N SER A 112 -15.15 30.82 -5.49
CA SER A 112 -15.50 29.68 -6.35
C SER A 112 -14.34 29.29 -7.27
N GLY A 113 -14.05 28.00 -7.35
CA GLY A 113 -12.92 27.42 -8.09
C GLY A 113 -11.68 27.17 -7.23
N ASP A 114 -11.50 27.85 -6.10
CA ASP A 114 -10.35 27.68 -5.22
C ASP A 114 -10.42 26.35 -4.46
N ILE A 115 -9.22 25.80 -4.19
CA ILE A 115 -8.99 24.72 -3.25
C ILE A 115 -8.41 25.34 -1.97
N VAL A 116 -9.08 25.12 -0.86
CA VAL A 116 -8.75 25.73 0.42
C VAL A 116 -8.53 24.70 1.52
N LEU A 117 -7.79 25.10 2.55
CA LEU A 117 -7.65 24.34 3.79
C LEU A 117 -8.39 25.09 4.90
N LEU A 118 -9.31 24.40 5.55
CA LEU A 118 -10.20 24.92 6.58
C LEU A 118 -9.88 24.32 7.94
N ALA A 119 -9.91 25.12 8.99
CA ALA A 119 -9.84 24.69 10.37
C ALA A 119 -11.04 25.18 11.19
N GLY A 120 -11.33 24.51 12.29
CA GLY A 120 -12.37 24.89 13.24
C GLY A 120 -13.61 23.98 13.24
N ILE A 121 -13.63 22.93 12.42
CA ILE A 121 -14.70 21.94 12.35
C ILE A 121 -14.11 20.57 12.72
N PRO A 122 -14.12 20.17 14.00
CA PRO A 122 -13.37 18.99 14.45
C PRO A 122 -13.94 17.66 13.96
N ASP A 123 -15.21 17.61 13.63
CA ASP A 123 -15.95 16.42 13.19
C ASP A 123 -16.22 16.38 11.68
N ILE A 124 -15.50 17.17 10.89
CA ILE A 124 -15.65 17.22 9.43
C ILE A 124 -15.15 15.93 8.76
N TYR A 125 -15.88 15.46 7.75
CA TYR A 125 -15.54 14.28 6.97
C TYR A 125 -15.48 14.55 5.46
N ILE A 126 -14.82 13.62 4.74
CA ILE A 126 -14.78 13.65 3.27
C ILE A 126 -16.19 13.44 2.71
N GLY A 127 -16.51 14.18 1.63
CA GLY A 127 -17.82 14.13 0.97
C GLY A 127 -18.85 15.07 1.57
N GLU A 128 -18.62 15.62 2.76
CA GLU A 128 -19.54 16.60 3.35
C GLU A 128 -19.51 17.93 2.60
N THR A 129 -20.66 18.53 2.50
CA THR A 129 -20.85 19.84 1.88
C THR A 129 -20.90 20.93 2.95
N ILE A 130 -20.08 21.95 2.77
CA ILE A 130 -20.04 23.15 3.62
C ILE A 130 -20.84 24.22 2.89
N CYS A 131 -21.86 24.78 3.53
CA CYS A 131 -22.77 25.78 2.96
C CYS A 131 -22.85 27.05 3.84
N GLU A 132 -23.09 28.19 3.18
CA GLU A 132 -23.40 29.43 3.87
C GLU A 132 -24.80 29.42 4.49
N ASP A 133 -25.75 28.74 3.84
CA ASP A 133 -27.18 28.75 4.16
C ASP A 133 -27.71 27.30 4.15
N ASP A 134 -28.62 26.99 5.07
CA ASP A 134 -29.25 25.65 5.14
C ASP A 134 -30.15 25.35 3.95
N SER A 135 -30.59 26.36 3.17
CA SER A 135 -31.41 26.15 1.97
C SER A 135 -30.62 25.56 0.77
N ILE A 136 -29.29 25.54 0.82
CA ILE A 136 -28.45 25.02 -0.26
C ILE A 136 -28.48 23.48 -0.22
N GLU A 137 -28.72 22.84 -1.36
CA GLU A 137 -28.66 21.38 -1.46
C GLU A 137 -27.24 20.84 -1.27
N ALA A 138 -27.13 19.67 -0.63
CA ALA A 138 -25.86 18.98 -0.50
C ALA A 138 -25.35 18.54 -1.87
N LEU A 139 -24.05 18.70 -2.10
CA LEU A 139 -23.38 18.16 -3.28
C LEU A 139 -23.40 16.61 -3.24
N PRO A 140 -23.29 15.94 -4.40
CA PRO A 140 -23.25 14.48 -4.43
C PRO A 140 -22.19 13.93 -3.49
N HIS A 141 -22.57 12.94 -2.67
CA HIS A 141 -21.67 12.33 -1.70
C HIS A 141 -20.49 11.64 -2.38
N ILE A 142 -19.31 11.76 -1.79
CA ILE A 142 -18.12 11.03 -2.23
C ILE A 142 -18.06 9.72 -1.46
N ALA A 143 -18.38 8.61 -2.15
CA ALA A 143 -18.29 7.29 -1.55
C ALA A 143 -16.82 6.91 -1.30
N ILE A 144 -16.56 6.35 -0.12
CA ILE A 144 -15.25 5.84 0.27
C ILE A 144 -15.34 4.32 0.30
N ASP A 145 -14.41 3.67 -0.41
CA ASP A 145 -14.35 2.21 -0.45
C ASP A 145 -14.12 1.62 0.94
N GLU A 146 -14.83 0.55 1.25
CA GLU A 146 -14.62 -0.20 2.48
C GLU A 146 -13.25 -0.90 2.49
N PRO A 147 -12.67 -1.12 3.68
CA PRO A 147 -11.47 -1.94 3.81
C PRO A 147 -11.69 -3.36 3.28
N THR A 148 -10.69 -3.89 2.58
CA THR A 148 -10.70 -5.27 2.04
C THR A 148 -9.70 -6.19 2.71
N LEU A 149 -8.67 -5.63 3.35
CA LEU A 149 -7.59 -6.34 4.01
C LEU A 149 -7.49 -5.98 5.48
N SER A 150 -7.01 -6.93 6.27
CA SER A 150 -6.65 -6.70 7.67
C SER A 150 -5.33 -7.37 8.00
N LEU A 151 -4.59 -6.80 8.94
CA LEU A 151 -3.39 -7.39 9.52
C LEU A 151 -3.18 -6.90 10.94
N ASN A 152 -2.36 -7.62 11.70
CA ASN A 152 -2.06 -7.29 13.08
C ASN A 152 -0.78 -6.47 13.17
N PHE A 153 -0.84 -5.36 13.90
CA PHE A 153 0.31 -4.54 14.31
C PHE A 153 0.70 -4.92 15.73
N LEU A 154 1.95 -5.30 15.93
CA LEU A 154 2.49 -5.75 17.20
C LEU A 154 3.77 -4.98 17.54
N VAL A 155 4.09 -4.95 18.82
CA VAL A 155 5.43 -4.53 19.26
C VAL A 155 6.45 -5.53 18.74
N ASN A 156 7.59 -5.02 18.25
CA ASN A 156 8.70 -5.88 17.87
C ASN A 156 9.31 -6.54 19.13
N ASP A 157 9.29 -7.86 19.19
CA ASP A 157 9.83 -8.68 20.27
C ASP A 157 10.99 -9.58 19.80
N SER A 158 11.58 -9.25 18.64
CA SER A 158 12.75 -9.96 18.12
C SER A 158 14.00 -9.71 18.98
N PRO A 159 15.07 -10.53 18.84
CA PRO A 159 16.35 -10.28 19.50
C PRO A 159 17.02 -8.94 19.13
N PHE A 160 16.54 -8.27 18.07
CA PHE A 160 17.02 -6.95 17.67
C PHE A 160 16.09 -5.81 18.09
N ALA A 161 15.02 -6.11 18.83
CA ALA A 161 14.06 -5.11 19.28
C ALA A 161 14.73 -3.95 20.03
N GLY A 162 14.31 -2.71 19.73
CA GLY A 162 14.81 -1.49 20.35
C GLY A 162 16.19 -1.03 19.92
N LYS A 163 16.88 -1.71 18.98
CA LYS A 163 18.20 -1.29 18.51
C LYS A 163 18.15 -0.15 17.49
N GLU A 164 17.07 -0.02 16.76
CA GLU A 164 16.97 0.89 15.62
C GLU A 164 15.87 1.93 15.75
N GLY A 165 14.77 1.60 16.45
CA GLY A 165 13.62 2.48 16.62
C GLY A 165 13.69 3.42 17.82
N LYS A 166 13.06 4.59 17.71
CA LYS A 166 12.83 5.52 18.81
C LYS A 166 11.52 5.20 19.55
N PHE A 167 10.51 4.78 18.79
CA PHE A 167 9.16 4.48 19.28
C PHE A 167 8.93 2.98 19.16
N VAL A 168 8.99 2.28 20.29
CA VAL A 168 9.03 0.81 20.35
C VAL A 168 7.94 0.22 21.24
N THR A 169 7.08 1.05 21.84
CA THR A 169 6.08 0.59 22.80
C THR A 169 4.69 0.50 22.18
N SER A 170 3.85 -0.41 22.69
CA SER A 170 2.45 -0.55 22.27
C SER A 170 1.66 0.76 22.42
N ARG A 171 1.90 1.52 23.48
CA ARG A 171 1.25 2.82 23.68
C ARG A 171 1.59 3.80 22.57
N GLN A 172 2.86 3.92 22.19
CA GLN A 172 3.29 4.82 21.12
C GLN A 172 2.69 4.43 19.77
N ILE A 173 2.66 3.13 19.45
CA ILE A 173 2.02 2.61 18.24
C ILE A 173 0.53 2.96 18.23
N LYS A 174 -0.16 2.75 19.37
CA LYS A 174 -1.58 3.11 19.53
C LYS A 174 -1.84 4.60 19.29
N GLU A 175 -1.12 5.48 19.98
CA GLU A 175 -1.25 6.93 19.83
C GLU A 175 -1.00 7.39 18.37
N ARG A 176 -0.08 6.74 17.67
CA ARG A 176 0.19 7.05 16.26
C ARG A 176 -0.94 6.57 15.34
N LEU A 177 -1.48 5.38 15.57
CA LEU A 177 -2.64 4.86 14.83
C LEU A 177 -3.90 5.70 15.07
N GLU A 178 -4.14 6.16 16.31
CA GLU A 178 -5.23 7.08 16.62
C GLU A 178 -5.12 8.40 15.83
N LYS A 179 -3.92 8.96 15.71
CA LYS A 179 -3.67 10.15 14.86
C LYS A 179 -3.90 9.88 13.37
N GLU A 180 -3.52 8.68 12.90
CA GLU A 180 -3.79 8.32 11.50
C GLU A 180 -5.28 8.27 11.18
N LEU A 181 -6.11 7.78 12.12
CA LEU A 181 -7.57 7.73 11.96
C LEU A 181 -8.22 9.12 11.83
N GLU A 182 -7.56 10.20 12.30
CA GLU A 182 -8.05 11.56 12.12
C GLU A 182 -8.04 12.03 10.67
N ILE A 183 -7.14 11.47 9.85
CA ILE A 183 -6.93 11.92 8.47
C ILE A 183 -7.21 10.84 7.43
N ASN A 184 -7.11 9.58 7.80
CA ASN A 184 -7.19 8.44 6.89
C ASN A 184 -8.53 7.73 7.03
N VAL A 185 -9.54 8.20 6.30
CA VAL A 185 -10.92 7.68 6.37
C VAL A 185 -11.09 6.26 5.82
N GLY A 186 -10.13 5.77 5.02
CA GLY A 186 -10.13 4.39 4.51
C GLY A 186 -9.45 3.39 5.44
N LEU A 187 -9.00 3.85 6.62
CA LEU A 187 -8.38 3.02 7.64
C LEU A 187 -9.37 2.76 8.76
N LYS A 188 -9.40 1.51 9.29
CA LYS A 188 -10.05 1.18 10.56
C LYS A 188 -9.05 0.49 11.45
N VAL A 189 -9.12 0.72 12.76
CA VAL A 189 -8.26 0.06 13.74
C VAL A 189 -9.10 -0.44 14.88
N ASP A 190 -8.96 -1.72 15.19
CA ASP A 190 -9.48 -2.30 16.42
C ASP A 190 -8.34 -2.35 17.44
N PHE A 191 -8.48 -1.55 18.49
CA PHE A 191 -7.51 -1.43 19.58
C PHE A 191 -7.70 -2.48 20.70
N SER A 192 -8.79 -3.23 20.65
CA SER A 192 -9.13 -4.25 21.62
C SER A 192 -9.71 -5.47 20.90
N PRO A 193 -8.98 -6.07 19.93
CA PRO A 193 -9.48 -7.23 19.23
C PRO A 193 -9.76 -8.34 20.24
N ASP A 194 -10.94 -8.97 20.11
CA ASP A 194 -11.39 -10.06 20.98
C ASP A 194 -10.32 -11.17 21.02
N GLN A 195 -9.49 -11.11 22.03
CA GLN A 195 -8.55 -12.17 22.35
C GLN A 195 -9.36 -13.19 23.14
N GLY A 196 -10.08 -14.10 22.50
CA GLY A 196 -10.89 -15.12 23.15
C GLY A 196 -10.41 -15.56 24.54
N GLU A 197 -11.04 -16.43 25.26
CA GLU A 197 -10.75 -16.78 26.66
C GLU A 197 -9.27 -17.12 26.99
N ASN A 198 -8.40 -17.29 25.99
CA ASN A 198 -6.96 -17.49 26.15
C ASN A 198 -6.15 -16.17 25.99
N ARG A 199 -5.97 -15.47 27.13
CA ARG A 199 -5.16 -14.24 27.25
C ARG A 199 -3.64 -14.44 27.12
N SER A 200 -3.16 -15.50 26.51
CA SER A 200 -1.72 -15.85 26.45
C SER A 200 -1.00 -15.39 25.19
N GLY A 201 -1.66 -14.69 24.27
CA GLY A 201 -1.05 -14.16 23.06
C GLY A 201 -0.47 -12.74 23.22
N PRO A 202 0.46 -12.32 22.32
CA PRO A 202 0.97 -10.96 22.32
C PRO A 202 -0.16 -9.95 22.03
N SER A 203 -0.16 -8.82 22.73
CA SER A 203 -1.09 -7.71 22.45
C SER A 203 -0.85 -7.18 21.05
N PHE A 204 -1.91 -7.04 20.26
CA PHE A 204 -1.85 -6.50 18.90
C PHE A 204 -3.00 -5.52 18.64
N PHE A 205 -2.85 -4.69 17.62
CA PHE A 205 -3.89 -3.85 17.06
C PHE A 205 -4.28 -4.38 15.69
N LYS A 206 -5.56 -4.65 15.47
CA LYS A 206 -6.02 -5.11 14.16
C LYS A 206 -6.31 -3.91 13.27
N VAL A 207 -5.53 -3.79 12.22
CA VAL A 207 -5.59 -2.67 11.27
C VAL A 207 -6.24 -3.15 9.98
N TYR A 208 -7.23 -2.42 9.50
CA TYR A 208 -8.00 -2.71 8.29
C TYR A 208 -7.71 -1.63 7.25
N GLY A 209 -7.36 -2.04 6.04
CA GLY A 209 -7.03 -1.14 4.93
C GLY A 209 -7.67 -1.54 3.62
N ARG A 210 -7.71 -0.61 2.66
CA ARG A 210 -8.30 -0.82 1.34
C ARG A 210 -7.47 -1.71 0.40
N GLY A 211 -6.20 -1.94 0.73
CA GLY A 211 -5.29 -2.75 -0.08
C GLY A 211 -3.88 -2.80 0.49
N GLU A 212 -3.02 -3.66 -0.10
CA GLU A 212 -1.62 -3.83 0.35
C GLU A 212 -0.83 -2.52 0.31
N LEU A 213 -0.95 -1.73 -0.76
CA LEU A 213 -0.24 -0.46 -0.89
C LEU A 213 -0.64 0.56 0.17
N HIS A 214 -1.94 0.60 0.54
CA HIS A 214 -2.43 1.48 1.58
C HIS A 214 -1.75 1.18 2.94
N ILE A 215 -1.65 -0.10 3.28
CA ILE A 215 -0.97 -0.58 4.48
C ILE A 215 0.54 -0.33 4.41
N ALA A 216 1.16 -0.61 3.26
CA ALA A 216 2.59 -0.41 3.06
C ALA A 216 3.00 1.06 3.22
N ILE A 217 2.18 2.01 2.73
CA ILE A 217 2.39 3.45 2.93
C ILE A 217 2.30 3.83 4.41
N LEU A 218 1.31 3.31 5.14
CA LEU A 218 1.19 3.54 6.58
C LEU A 218 2.45 3.05 7.32
N LEU A 219 2.89 1.83 7.04
CA LEU A 219 4.09 1.25 7.65
C LEU A 219 5.34 2.05 7.31
N GLU A 220 5.49 2.49 6.05
CA GLU A 220 6.63 3.29 5.61
C GLU A 220 6.65 4.67 6.27
N ASN A 221 5.50 5.32 6.42
CA ASN A 221 5.39 6.60 7.14
C ASN A 221 5.80 6.43 8.61
N MET A 222 5.26 5.42 9.29
CA MET A 222 5.64 5.12 10.67
C MET A 222 7.13 4.80 10.79
N ARG A 223 7.69 4.00 9.87
CA ARG A 223 9.12 3.69 9.80
C ARG A 223 9.98 4.96 9.71
N ARG A 224 9.62 5.90 8.82
CA ARG A 224 10.33 7.19 8.65
C ARG A 224 10.22 8.10 9.88
N GLU A 225 9.12 8.03 10.59
CA GLU A 225 8.93 8.74 11.86
C GLU A 225 9.77 8.16 13.01
N GLY A 226 10.36 6.98 12.82
CA GLY A 226 11.23 6.33 13.80
C GLY A 226 10.57 5.23 14.62
N PHE A 227 9.40 4.74 14.21
CA PHE A 227 8.74 3.60 14.82
C PHE A 227 9.42 2.28 14.46
N GLU A 228 9.42 1.37 15.42
CA GLU A 228 9.82 -0.02 15.25
C GLU A 228 8.65 -0.91 15.65
N MET A 229 8.25 -1.81 14.76
CA MET A 229 7.10 -2.67 14.94
C MET A 229 7.25 -3.96 14.13
N GLN A 230 6.34 -4.89 14.36
CA GLN A 230 6.17 -6.07 13.51
C GLN A 230 4.71 -6.21 13.09
N VAL A 231 4.49 -6.81 11.93
CA VAL A 231 3.15 -7.03 11.39
C VAL A 231 2.95 -8.47 10.94
N SER A 232 1.72 -8.96 11.03
CA SER A 232 1.33 -10.26 10.49
C SER A 232 1.13 -10.21 8.98
N GLN A 233 1.00 -11.38 8.36
CA GLN A 233 0.57 -11.49 6.97
C GLN A 233 -0.80 -10.80 6.78
N PRO A 234 -0.99 -10.04 5.67
CA PRO A 234 -2.29 -9.50 5.32
C PRO A 234 -3.31 -10.60 5.03
N GLU A 235 -4.51 -10.46 5.58
CA GLU A 235 -5.65 -11.35 5.37
C GLU A 235 -6.80 -10.57 4.76
N VAL A 236 -7.54 -11.16 3.82
CA VAL A 236 -8.75 -10.55 3.31
C VAL A 236 -9.87 -10.60 4.34
N ILE A 237 -10.72 -9.60 4.34
CA ILE A 237 -11.88 -9.53 5.22
C ILE A 237 -12.96 -10.46 4.67
N ILE A 238 -13.38 -11.43 5.49
CA ILE A 238 -14.50 -12.32 5.16
C ILE A 238 -15.74 -11.82 5.94
N LYS A 239 -16.82 -11.54 5.22
CA LYS A 239 -18.13 -11.22 5.80
C LYS A 239 -19.02 -12.45 5.81
N ASN A 240 -19.90 -12.58 6.80
CA ASN A 240 -20.94 -13.60 6.84
C ASN A 240 -22.31 -12.90 6.82
N GLU A 241 -23.00 -13.01 5.71
CA GLU A 241 -24.34 -12.43 5.56
C GLU A 241 -25.35 -13.55 5.24
N GLY A 242 -26.36 -13.70 6.09
CA GLY A 242 -27.39 -14.74 5.93
C GLY A 242 -26.86 -16.18 5.90
N GLY A 243 -25.69 -16.45 6.50
CA GLY A 243 -25.05 -17.77 6.50
C GLY A 243 -24.13 -18.03 5.27
N ILE A 244 -24.04 -17.06 4.35
CA ILE A 244 -23.17 -17.12 3.18
C ILE A 244 -21.88 -16.36 3.50
N LYS A 245 -20.74 -17.00 3.22
CA LYS A 245 -19.43 -16.35 3.32
C LYS A 245 -19.20 -15.49 2.10
N LEU A 246 -18.89 -14.21 2.30
CA LEU A 246 -18.56 -13.25 1.25
C LEU A 246 -17.10 -12.80 1.39
N GLU A 247 -16.42 -12.62 0.26
CA GLU A 247 -15.08 -12.06 0.19
C GLU A 247 -15.01 -10.92 -0.83
N PRO A 248 -14.04 -9.99 -0.70
CA PRO A 248 -13.90 -8.90 -1.65
C PRO A 248 -13.41 -9.40 -3.01
N TYR A 249 -13.97 -8.84 -4.07
CA TYR A 249 -13.61 -9.09 -5.46
C TYR A 249 -13.09 -7.85 -6.14
N GLU A 250 -12.23 -8.05 -7.12
CA GLU A 250 -11.65 -6.98 -7.94
C GLU A 250 -11.84 -7.26 -9.43
N GLU A 251 -12.16 -6.21 -10.16
CA GLU A 251 -12.00 -6.19 -11.60
C GLU A 251 -10.53 -5.97 -11.91
N LEU A 252 -9.89 -6.95 -12.50
CA LEU A 252 -8.49 -6.95 -12.87
C LEU A 252 -8.35 -6.74 -14.36
N ILE A 253 -7.64 -5.69 -14.78
CA ILE A 253 -7.33 -5.38 -16.17
C ILE A 253 -5.85 -5.60 -16.38
N ILE A 254 -5.53 -6.42 -17.38
CA ILE A 254 -4.15 -6.79 -17.72
C ILE A 254 -3.92 -6.51 -19.19
N ASP A 255 -2.83 -5.79 -19.51
CA ASP A 255 -2.29 -5.62 -20.85
C ASP A 255 -0.96 -6.37 -20.93
N VAL A 256 -0.85 -7.37 -21.80
CA VAL A 256 0.35 -8.21 -21.92
C VAL A 256 0.68 -8.49 -23.39
N PRO A 257 1.97 -8.73 -23.71
CA PRO A 257 2.35 -9.26 -25.02
C PRO A 257 1.63 -10.58 -25.31
N THR A 258 1.25 -10.81 -26.55
CA THR A 258 0.49 -12.03 -26.97
C THR A 258 1.20 -13.30 -26.52
N GLU A 259 2.55 -13.35 -26.58
CA GLU A 259 3.34 -14.53 -26.15
C GLU A 259 3.21 -14.88 -24.66
N SER A 260 2.96 -13.88 -23.79
CA SER A 260 2.83 -14.06 -22.34
C SER A 260 1.39 -14.30 -21.88
N SER A 261 0.40 -14.07 -22.74
CA SER A 261 -1.02 -14.10 -22.37
C SER A 261 -1.48 -15.47 -21.84
N GLY A 262 -1.03 -16.56 -22.46
CA GLY A 262 -1.40 -17.92 -22.04
C GLY A 262 -0.95 -18.27 -20.61
N SER A 263 0.30 -17.95 -20.26
CA SER A 263 0.84 -18.16 -18.90
C SER A 263 0.08 -17.34 -17.85
N VAL A 264 -0.23 -16.09 -18.17
CA VAL A 264 -0.97 -15.19 -17.28
C VAL A 264 -2.41 -15.70 -17.05
N ILE A 265 -3.11 -16.09 -18.12
CA ILE A 265 -4.47 -16.66 -18.03
C ILE A 265 -4.49 -17.92 -17.16
N GLU A 266 -3.54 -18.82 -17.35
CA GLU A 266 -3.45 -20.06 -16.56
C GLU A 266 -3.25 -19.75 -15.06
N LYS A 267 -2.32 -18.86 -14.73
CA LYS A 267 -2.02 -18.50 -13.35
C LYS A 267 -3.18 -17.78 -12.67
N ILE A 268 -3.82 -16.83 -13.34
CA ILE A 268 -5.00 -16.13 -12.84
C ILE A 268 -6.17 -17.10 -12.64
N GLY A 269 -6.38 -18.03 -13.56
CA GLY A 269 -7.40 -19.07 -13.43
C GLY A 269 -7.19 -19.97 -12.19
N LYS A 270 -5.94 -20.38 -11.90
CA LYS A 270 -5.59 -21.12 -10.67
C LYS A 270 -5.88 -20.32 -9.39
N ARG A 271 -5.84 -18.99 -9.48
CA ARG A 271 -6.14 -18.04 -8.41
C ARG A 271 -7.62 -17.64 -8.36
N LYS A 272 -8.50 -18.41 -9.05
CA LYS A 272 -9.95 -18.20 -9.12
C LYS A 272 -10.39 -16.95 -9.88
N GLY A 273 -9.54 -16.39 -10.73
CA GLY A 273 -9.94 -15.34 -11.66
C GLY A 273 -10.81 -15.87 -12.78
N ILE A 274 -11.93 -15.19 -13.03
CA ILE A 274 -12.88 -15.51 -14.10
C ILE A 274 -12.70 -14.48 -15.21
N MET A 275 -12.31 -14.91 -16.39
CA MET A 275 -12.14 -14.02 -17.53
C MET A 275 -13.50 -13.52 -18.03
N LYS A 276 -13.64 -12.20 -18.11
CA LYS A 276 -14.85 -11.51 -18.60
C LYS A 276 -14.72 -11.08 -20.05
N ASN A 277 -13.54 -10.61 -20.44
CA ASN A 277 -13.31 -10.11 -21.78
C ASN A 277 -11.84 -10.26 -22.18
N MET A 278 -11.59 -10.40 -23.49
CA MET A 278 -10.26 -10.46 -24.06
C MET A 278 -10.27 -9.78 -25.43
N ILE A 279 -9.35 -8.84 -25.64
CA ILE A 279 -9.20 -8.09 -26.89
C ILE A 279 -7.72 -8.07 -27.26
N GLU A 280 -7.41 -8.54 -28.48
CA GLU A 280 -6.07 -8.48 -29.03
C GLU A 280 -5.97 -7.33 -30.05
N LYS A 281 -4.94 -6.51 -29.91
CA LYS A 281 -4.63 -5.42 -30.83
C LYS A 281 -3.12 -5.18 -30.88
N GLU A 282 -2.55 -5.18 -32.10
CA GLU A 282 -1.15 -4.82 -32.37
C GLU A 282 -0.11 -5.58 -31.51
N GLY A 283 -0.36 -6.89 -31.27
CA GLY A 283 0.55 -7.73 -30.51
C GLY A 283 0.42 -7.59 -28.97
N ILE A 284 -0.55 -6.81 -28.50
CA ILE A 284 -0.91 -6.68 -27.08
C ILE A 284 -2.30 -7.26 -26.87
N VAL A 285 -2.44 -8.04 -25.82
CA VAL A 285 -3.70 -8.64 -25.39
C VAL A 285 -4.16 -7.94 -24.13
N ARG A 286 -5.31 -7.27 -24.20
CA ARG A 286 -6.03 -6.76 -23.01
C ARG A 286 -7.00 -7.80 -22.52
N ILE A 287 -6.89 -8.18 -21.25
CA ILE A 287 -7.74 -9.18 -20.59
C ILE A 287 -8.37 -8.55 -19.36
N VAL A 288 -9.66 -8.78 -19.19
CA VAL A 288 -10.42 -8.34 -18.02
C VAL A 288 -10.87 -9.57 -17.25
N PHE A 289 -10.55 -9.60 -15.96
CA PHE A 289 -10.96 -10.67 -15.05
C PHE A 289 -11.79 -10.10 -13.88
N ASP A 290 -12.66 -10.94 -13.35
CA ASP A 290 -13.25 -10.82 -12.04
C ASP A 290 -12.54 -11.82 -11.11
N ILE A 291 -11.90 -11.33 -10.03
CA ILE A 291 -11.02 -12.16 -9.21
C ILE A 291 -11.17 -11.81 -7.73
N PRO A 292 -11.22 -12.82 -6.82
CA PRO A 292 -11.19 -12.52 -5.38
C PRO A 292 -9.86 -11.84 -5.02
N THR A 293 -9.93 -10.77 -4.19
CA THR A 293 -8.76 -9.99 -3.75
C THR A 293 -7.63 -10.87 -3.23
N ARG A 294 -7.93 -11.94 -2.48
CA ARG A 294 -6.90 -12.90 -2.00
C ARG A 294 -6.19 -13.65 -3.12
N GLY A 295 -6.78 -13.72 -4.31
CA GLY A 295 -6.14 -14.28 -5.51
C GLY A 295 -5.05 -13.37 -6.07
N LEU A 296 -5.11 -12.07 -5.82
CA LEU A 296 -4.11 -11.09 -6.24
C LEU A 296 -2.96 -10.95 -5.25
N LEU A 297 -3.17 -11.31 -3.98
CA LEU A 297 -2.12 -11.23 -2.96
C LEU A 297 -0.89 -12.04 -3.40
N GLY A 298 0.27 -11.37 -3.49
CA GLY A 298 1.53 -11.97 -3.90
C GLY A 298 1.63 -12.33 -5.39
N TYR A 299 0.71 -11.89 -6.26
CA TYR A 299 0.78 -12.18 -7.69
C TYR A 299 1.62 -11.19 -8.49
N ARG A 300 1.76 -9.96 -8.01
CA ARG A 300 2.43 -8.88 -8.75
C ARG A 300 3.88 -9.20 -9.12
N GLY A 301 4.62 -9.81 -8.21
CA GLY A 301 6.00 -10.24 -8.45
C GLY A 301 6.09 -11.33 -9.53
N GLU A 302 5.21 -12.33 -9.48
CA GLU A 302 5.13 -13.38 -10.50
C GLU A 302 4.73 -12.81 -11.87
N PHE A 303 3.78 -11.87 -11.90
CA PHE A 303 3.33 -11.21 -13.12
C PHE A 303 4.45 -10.47 -13.85
N ILE A 304 5.28 -9.72 -13.10
CA ILE A 304 6.44 -9.02 -13.67
C ILE A 304 7.42 -10.00 -14.32
N ILE A 305 7.67 -11.15 -13.68
CA ILE A 305 8.55 -12.19 -14.22
C ILE A 305 7.95 -12.83 -15.47
N ASP A 306 6.68 -13.19 -15.45
CA ASP A 306 5.98 -13.85 -16.56
C ASP A 306 5.91 -12.98 -17.81
N THR A 307 5.79 -11.69 -17.62
CA THR A 307 5.68 -10.71 -18.70
C THR A 307 7.03 -10.04 -19.04
N LYS A 308 8.13 -10.49 -18.41
CA LYS A 308 9.47 -9.89 -18.57
C LYS A 308 9.50 -8.38 -18.28
N GLY A 309 8.55 -7.91 -17.44
CA GLY A 309 8.38 -6.49 -17.12
C GLY A 309 7.59 -5.68 -18.16
N GLU A 310 7.12 -6.26 -19.24
CA GLU A 310 6.36 -5.56 -20.30
C GLU A 310 4.85 -5.49 -20.02
N GLY A 311 4.34 -6.31 -19.09
CA GLY A 311 2.93 -6.34 -18.74
C GLY A 311 2.50 -5.17 -17.85
N ILE A 312 1.28 -4.69 -18.06
CA ILE A 312 0.62 -3.71 -17.21
C ILE A 312 -0.54 -4.37 -16.50
N MET A 313 -0.64 -4.18 -15.20
CA MET A 313 -1.69 -4.75 -14.37
C MET A 313 -2.30 -3.66 -13.49
N SER A 314 -3.62 -3.52 -13.54
CA SER A 314 -4.40 -2.64 -12.67
C SER A 314 -5.63 -3.36 -12.16
N SER A 315 -6.05 -3.05 -10.93
CA SER A 315 -7.27 -3.63 -10.35
C SER A 315 -8.05 -2.57 -9.58
N ARG A 316 -9.36 -2.80 -9.46
CA ARG A 316 -10.26 -2.03 -8.61
C ARG A 316 -11.25 -2.94 -7.90
N VAL A 317 -11.54 -2.65 -6.65
CA VAL A 317 -12.54 -3.39 -5.88
C VAL A 317 -13.94 -3.14 -6.47
N THR A 318 -14.68 -4.23 -6.69
CA THR A 318 -16.06 -4.19 -7.22
C THR A 318 -17.11 -4.46 -6.15
N GLY A 319 -16.70 -4.97 -4.99
CA GLY A 319 -17.57 -5.28 -3.86
C GLY A 319 -17.30 -6.66 -3.28
N PHE A 320 -18.25 -7.16 -2.48
CA PHE A 320 -18.18 -8.47 -1.86
C PHE A 320 -19.06 -9.46 -2.65
N GLN A 321 -18.50 -10.62 -2.96
CA GLN A 321 -19.19 -11.73 -3.64
C GLN A 321 -18.99 -13.04 -2.86
N GLU A 322 -19.66 -14.11 -3.24
CA GLU A 322 -19.52 -15.42 -2.61
C GLU A 322 -18.07 -15.92 -2.60
N TYR A 323 -17.69 -16.54 -1.50
CA TYR A 323 -16.36 -17.12 -1.32
C TYR A 323 -16.02 -18.18 -2.38
N ALA A 324 -15.00 -17.95 -3.18
CA ALA A 324 -14.61 -18.78 -4.32
C ALA A 324 -14.01 -20.18 -3.96
N GLY A 325 -14.02 -20.54 -2.69
CA GLY A 325 -13.37 -21.76 -2.22
C GLY A 325 -11.85 -21.57 -2.02
N GLU A 326 -11.13 -22.64 -1.74
CA GLU A 326 -9.70 -22.56 -1.47
C GLU A 326 -8.89 -22.16 -2.69
N ILE A 327 -7.94 -21.24 -2.49
CA ILE A 327 -6.89 -20.89 -3.45
C ILE A 327 -5.59 -21.52 -2.92
N LYS A 328 -5.05 -22.48 -3.67
CA LYS A 328 -3.74 -23.03 -3.34
C LYS A 328 -2.67 -21.98 -3.61
N LYS A 329 -2.21 -21.31 -2.56
CA LYS A 329 -0.98 -20.51 -2.61
C LYS A 329 0.19 -21.48 -2.77
N ARG A 330 1.13 -21.13 -3.64
CA ARG A 330 2.42 -21.81 -3.67
C ARG A 330 3.22 -21.28 -2.48
N GLU A 331 3.21 -22.00 -1.39
CA GLU A 331 4.06 -21.71 -0.25
C GLU A 331 5.49 -22.10 -0.60
N TYR A 332 6.38 -21.13 -0.64
CA TYR A 332 7.81 -21.39 -0.68
C TYR A 332 8.27 -21.63 0.74
N GLY A 333 8.96 -22.72 0.99
CA GLY A 333 9.59 -22.95 2.29
C GLY A 333 10.57 -21.80 2.60
N SER A 334 10.62 -21.42 3.87
CA SER A 334 11.54 -20.38 4.32
C SER A 334 12.90 -20.95 4.69
N MET A 335 13.97 -20.28 4.31
CA MET A 335 15.29 -20.53 4.88
C MET A 335 15.41 -19.76 6.19
N THR A 336 15.49 -20.47 7.30
CA THR A 336 15.47 -19.90 8.65
C THR A 336 16.85 -20.05 9.30
N SER A 337 17.42 -18.99 9.82
CA SER A 337 18.66 -19.07 10.59
C SER A 337 18.45 -19.85 11.89
N MET A 338 19.30 -20.83 12.15
CA MET A 338 19.29 -21.61 13.38
C MET A 338 20.23 -21.05 14.47
N ILE A 339 20.93 -19.96 14.19
CA ILE A 339 21.93 -19.38 15.08
C ILE A 339 21.99 -17.86 14.94
N ALA A 340 22.36 -17.18 16.02
CA ALA A 340 22.71 -15.77 15.99
C ALA A 340 24.18 -15.58 15.60
N GLY A 341 24.47 -14.53 14.81
CA GLY A 341 25.82 -14.19 14.42
C GLY A 341 25.91 -13.40 13.12
N LYS A 342 27.11 -13.25 12.61
CA LYS A 342 27.43 -12.52 11.39
C LYS A 342 27.55 -13.49 10.20
N VAL A 343 26.83 -13.22 9.15
CA VAL A 343 26.76 -14.04 7.94
C VAL A 343 28.10 -14.03 7.18
N VAL A 344 28.54 -15.19 6.72
CA VAL A 344 29.77 -15.34 5.97
C VAL A 344 29.54 -15.72 4.50
N ALA A 345 30.37 -15.22 3.60
CA ALA A 345 30.24 -15.43 2.16
C ALA A 345 30.23 -16.91 1.76
N PHE A 346 31.08 -17.72 2.41
CA PHE A 346 31.18 -19.17 2.16
C PHE A 346 29.86 -19.89 2.40
N SER A 347 29.12 -19.53 3.46
CA SER A 347 27.81 -20.12 3.75
C SER A 347 26.78 -19.69 2.72
N LEU A 348 26.75 -18.39 2.34
CA LEU A 348 25.81 -17.88 1.35
C LEU A 348 26.01 -18.54 -0.02
N ALA A 349 27.24 -18.80 -0.44
CA ALA A 349 27.55 -19.48 -1.70
C ALA A 349 26.87 -20.86 -1.79
N ASN A 350 26.85 -21.59 -0.70
CA ASN A 350 26.18 -22.90 -0.64
C ASN A 350 24.64 -22.77 -0.55
N LEU A 351 24.13 -21.70 0.07
CA LEU A 351 22.70 -21.51 0.26
C LEU A 351 22.02 -20.96 -1.00
N GLN A 352 22.70 -20.12 -1.79
CA GLN A 352 22.14 -19.58 -3.05
C GLN A 352 21.78 -20.66 -4.09
N GLU A 353 22.40 -21.83 -4.03
CA GLU A 353 22.04 -22.98 -4.88
C GLU A 353 20.68 -23.59 -4.50
N ARG A 354 20.24 -23.37 -3.27
CA ARG A 354 19.01 -23.95 -2.70
C ARG A 354 17.82 -23.00 -2.71
N GLY A 355 18.07 -21.70 -2.90
CA GLY A 355 16.99 -20.71 -2.87
C GLY A 355 17.44 -19.29 -3.12
N ILE A 356 16.49 -18.39 -2.96
CA ILE A 356 16.70 -16.95 -3.13
C ILE A 356 16.99 -16.35 -1.76
N LEU A 357 18.14 -15.69 -1.63
CA LEU A 357 18.58 -15.07 -0.36
C LEU A 357 18.06 -13.65 -0.24
N PHE A 358 17.72 -13.23 0.99
CA PHE A 358 17.26 -11.87 1.34
C PHE A 358 18.36 -11.02 1.98
N ILE A 359 19.48 -11.62 2.31
CA ILE A 359 20.57 -11.01 3.09
C ILE A 359 21.91 -11.05 2.37
N GLU A 360 22.77 -10.10 2.72
CA GLU A 360 24.13 -9.99 2.19
C GLU A 360 25.17 -10.56 3.15
N HIS A 361 26.39 -10.75 2.64
CA HIS A 361 27.53 -11.03 3.46
C HIS A 361 27.72 -9.94 4.53
N GLY A 362 28.03 -10.37 5.74
CA GLY A 362 28.26 -9.46 6.85
C GLY A 362 27.00 -9.01 7.59
N THR A 363 25.80 -9.38 7.13
CA THR A 363 24.53 -9.11 7.83
C THR A 363 24.51 -9.85 9.18
N GLU A 364 24.04 -9.18 10.23
CA GLU A 364 23.77 -9.83 11.52
C GLU A 364 22.41 -10.55 11.44
N VAL A 365 22.39 -11.77 11.94
CA VAL A 365 21.19 -12.62 12.00
C VAL A 365 20.97 -13.16 13.41
N TYR A 366 19.77 -13.61 13.68
CA TYR A 366 19.37 -14.28 14.92
C TYR A 366 18.60 -15.57 14.61
N GLU A 367 18.49 -16.46 15.60
CA GLU A 367 17.71 -17.70 15.47
C GLU A 367 16.24 -17.39 15.15
N GLY A 368 15.68 -18.02 14.12
CA GLY A 368 14.31 -17.79 13.65
C GLY A 368 14.15 -16.64 12.65
N MET A 369 15.21 -15.90 12.33
CA MET A 369 15.19 -14.91 11.24
C MET A 369 15.10 -15.65 9.89
N VAL A 370 14.20 -15.23 9.01
CA VAL A 370 14.08 -15.75 7.65
C VAL A 370 15.08 -15.03 6.75
N ILE A 371 16.01 -15.78 6.17
CA ILE A 371 17.11 -15.26 5.39
C ILE A 371 17.00 -15.52 3.88
N GLY A 372 15.92 -16.20 3.48
CA GLY A 372 15.64 -16.50 2.08
C GLY A 372 14.46 -17.45 1.93
N ASN A 373 14.09 -17.72 0.68
CA ASN A 373 13.08 -18.72 0.30
C ASN A 373 13.73 -19.91 -0.39
N VAL A 374 13.24 -21.11 -0.11
CA VAL A 374 13.70 -22.36 -0.72
C VAL A 374 13.04 -22.51 -2.10
N LEU A 375 13.80 -22.94 -3.12
CA LEU A 375 13.24 -23.15 -4.47
C LEU A 375 12.30 -24.34 -4.54
N LYS A 376 12.48 -25.36 -3.72
CA LYS A 376 11.65 -26.57 -3.67
C LYS A 376 11.64 -27.14 -2.25
N GLY A 377 10.45 -27.54 -1.80
CA GLY A 377 10.25 -28.21 -0.52
C GLY A 377 9.84 -27.30 0.62
N ASP A 378 9.88 -27.86 1.81
CA ASP A 378 9.43 -27.25 3.05
C ASP A 378 10.48 -26.30 3.64
N GLU A 379 10.19 -25.79 4.84
CA GLU A 379 11.11 -24.94 5.61
C GLU A 379 12.49 -25.59 5.80
N MET A 380 13.55 -24.81 5.70
CA MET A 380 14.92 -25.25 5.88
C MET A 380 15.62 -24.41 6.95
N ALA A 381 15.96 -25.06 8.08
CA ALA A 381 16.83 -24.46 9.09
C ALA A 381 18.30 -24.54 8.63
N VAL A 382 18.99 -23.41 8.61
CA VAL A 382 20.35 -23.28 8.06
C VAL A 382 21.27 -22.51 9.00
N ASN A 383 22.57 -22.76 8.87
CA ASN A 383 23.59 -21.99 9.58
C ASN A 383 24.35 -21.07 8.61
N PRO A 384 23.98 -19.78 8.53
CA PRO A 384 24.61 -18.83 7.62
C PRO A 384 25.95 -18.27 8.12
N THR A 385 26.37 -18.62 9.34
CA THR A 385 27.60 -18.11 9.97
C THR A 385 28.77 -19.09 9.88
N LYS A 386 28.56 -20.27 9.26
CA LYS A 386 29.56 -21.32 9.17
C LYS A 386 30.67 -20.96 8.16
N GLY A 387 31.85 -20.70 8.61
CA GLY A 387 33.04 -20.48 7.76
C GLY A 387 33.58 -21.76 7.13
N LYS A 388 34.48 -21.61 6.16
CA LYS A 388 35.25 -22.71 5.57
C LYS A 388 36.11 -23.34 6.65
N GLN A 389 36.00 -24.61 6.90
CA GLN A 389 36.93 -25.32 7.77
C GLN A 389 38.26 -25.47 7.02
N LEU A 390 39.31 -24.91 7.59
CA LEU A 390 40.68 -25.11 7.09
C LEU A 390 41.10 -26.54 7.42
N THR A 391 41.33 -27.34 6.40
CA THR A 391 41.97 -28.66 6.55
C THR A 391 43.43 -28.55 6.10
N ASN A 392 44.34 -29.17 6.85
CA ASN A 392 45.81 -29.13 6.62
C ASN A 392 46.26 -29.69 5.26
N MET A 393 45.39 -30.12 4.39
CA MET A 393 45.68 -30.80 3.13
C MET A 393 45.44 -29.95 1.87
N ARG A 394 45.31 -28.66 1.96
CA ARG A 394 45.13 -27.82 0.76
C ARG A 394 46.41 -27.02 0.47
N ALA A 395 46.92 -27.21 -0.75
CA ALA A 395 47.97 -26.35 -1.31
C ALA A 395 47.50 -24.89 -1.33
N SER A 396 48.37 -23.97 -0.93
CA SER A 396 48.15 -22.54 -0.73
C SER A 396 47.85 -21.72 -2.01
N GLY A 397 47.31 -22.34 -3.07
CA GLY A 397 47.21 -21.72 -4.39
C GLY A 397 45.83 -21.73 -5.05
N THR A 398 44.80 -22.31 -4.45
CA THR A 398 43.45 -22.41 -5.08
C THR A 398 42.35 -21.87 -4.18
N ASP A 399 42.40 -20.58 -3.84
CA ASP A 399 41.22 -19.88 -3.36
C ASP A 399 40.41 -19.39 -4.57
N GLU A 400 39.47 -20.20 -4.98
CA GLU A 400 38.46 -19.76 -5.97
C GLU A 400 37.68 -18.59 -5.39
N ALA A 401 37.51 -17.53 -6.21
CA ALA A 401 36.72 -16.40 -5.84
C ALA A 401 35.26 -16.85 -5.60
N ILE A 402 34.67 -16.46 -4.48
CA ILE A 402 33.27 -16.73 -4.16
C ILE A 402 32.40 -15.70 -4.87
N TYR A 403 31.59 -16.16 -5.82
CA TYR A 403 30.58 -15.32 -6.50
C TYR A 403 29.24 -15.47 -5.79
N LEU A 404 28.69 -14.36 -5.33
CA LEU A 404 27.37 -14.30 -4.73
C LEU A 404 26.39 -13.59 -5.68
N ASN A 405 25.24 -14.20 -5.89
CA ASN A 405 24.13 -13.52 -6.58
C ASN A 405 23.63 -12.36 -5.71
N PRO A 406 23.22 -11.24 -6.33
CA PRO A 406 22.58 -10.17 -5.59
C PRO A 406 21.38 -10.69 -4.80
N PRO A 407 21.22 -10.32 -3.52
CA PRO A 407 20.10 -10.77 -2.72
C PRO A 407 18.79 -10.10 -3.17
N PHE A 408 17.68 -10.75 -2.93
CA PHE A 408 16.36 -10.17 -3.06
C PHE A 408 16.12 -9.24 -1.86
N ILE A 409 16.33 -7.94 -2.07
CA ILE A 409 16.18 -6.93 -1.01
C ILE A 409 14.72 -6.82 -0.61
N LEU A 410 14.41 -7.05 0.66
CA LEU A 410 13.09 -6.89 1.24
C LEU A 410 12.77 -5.40 1.40
N THR A 411 11.74 -4.94 0.68
CA THR A 411 10.98 -3.73 1.00
C THR A 411 9.76 -4.13 1.82
N ILE A 412 9.00 -3.17 2.34
CA ILE A 412 7.76 -3.47 3.06
C ILE A 412 6.80 -4.24 2.15
N GLU A 413 6.59 -3.76 0.91
CA GLU A 413 5.71 -4.39 -0.07
C GLU A 413 6.15 -5.82 -0.38
N ARG A 414 7.43 -6.01 -0.72
CA ARG A 414 7.98 -7.33 -1.01
C ARG A 414 7.91 -8.27 0.18
N GLY A 415 8.13 -7.74 1.39
CA GLY A 415 8.02 -8.50 2.63
C GLY A 415 6.59 -8.99 2.86
N LEU A 416 5.58 -8.12 2.72
CA LEU A 416 4.17 -8.49 2.82
C LEU A 416 3.74 -9.51 1.75
N GLU A 417 4.32 -9.43 0.55
CA GLU A 417 4.04 -10.32 -0.57
C GLU A 417 4.59 -11.74 -0.34
N VAL A 418 5.83 -11.87 0.15
CA VAL A 418 6.54 -13.16 0.23
C VAL A 418 6.38 -13.87 1.57
N MET A 419 5.89 -13.20 2.62
CA MET A 419 5.76 -13.76 3.95
C MET A 419 4.72 -14.87 4.04
N ASN A 420 4.99 -15.86 4.87
CA ASN A 420 4.08 -16.94 5.19
C ASN A 420 3.21 -16.62 6.42
N HIS A 421 2.14 -17.39 6.62
CA HIS A 421 1.18 -17.18 7.71
C HIS A 421 1.80 -17.34 9.12
N ASP A 422 2.89 -18.08 9.24
CA ASP A 422 3.63 -18.33 10.48
C ASP A 422 4.81 -17.34 10.70
N GLU A 423 4.82 -16.24 9.94
CA GLU A 423 5.87 -15.22 9.97
C GLU A 423 5.35 -13.85 10.40
N TYR A 424 6.29 -13.02 10.84
CA TYR A 424 6.12 -11.59 11.05
C TYR A 424 7.10 -10.80 10.19
N LEU A 425 6.64 -9.68 9.66
CA LEU A 425 7.50 -8.70 9.04
C LEU A 425 7.93 -7.67 10.08
N GLU A 426 9.21 -7.66 10.42
CA GLU A 426 9.84 -6.63 11.25
C GLU A 426 10.08 -5.38 10.41
N VAL A 427 9.54 -4.25 10.84
CA VAL A 427 9.72 -2.95 10.21
C VAL A 427 10.38 -2.00 11.18
N THR A 428 11.59 -1.57 10.85
CA THR A 428 12.38 -0.65 11.68
C THR A 428 12.86 0.53 10.83
N PRO A 429 13.32 1.64 11.41
CA PRO A 429 13.84 2.77 10.66
C PRO A 429 14.96 2.42 9.65
N LYS A 430 15.76 1.40 9.94
CA LYS A 430 16.92 1.02 9.11
C LYS A 430 16.74 -0.27 8.32
N SER A 431 15.85 -1.17 8.76
CA SER A 431 15.77 -2.52 8.23
C SER A 431 14.34 -3.03 8.08
N VAL A 432 14.13 -3.87 7.08
CA VAL A 432 12.95 -4.69 6.92
C VAL A 432 13.39 -6.14 6.92
N ARG A 433 12.85 -6.97 7.82
CA ARG A 433 13.27 -8.37 8.01
C ARG A 433 12.05 -9.27 8.16
N LEU A 434 12.16 -10.49 7.73
CA LEU A 434 11.18 -11.54 8.02
C LEU A 434 11.68 -12.43 9.15
N ARG A 435 10.78 -12.86 10.02
CA ARG A 435 11.07 -13.81 11.07
C ARG A 435 9.91 -14.77 11.32
N LYS A 436 10.21 -15.95 11.87
CA LYS A 436 9.17 -16.86 12.34
C LYS A 436 8.47 -16.29 13.59
N LYS A 437 7.17 -16.59 13.76
CA LYS A 437 6.42 -16.26 14.99
C LYS A 437 7.08 -16.90 16.19
N TYR A 438 7.47 -18.17 16.07
CA TYR A 438 8.24 -18.90 17.07
C TYR A 438 9.69 -19.01 16.61
N LEU A 439 10.60 -18.36 17.32
CA LEU A 439 11.99 -18.23 16.91
C LEU A 439 12.74 -19.55 16.92
N THR A 440 12.58 -20.35 17.97
CA THR A 440 13.27 -21.63 18.11
C THR A 440 12.55 -22.77 17.38
N GLU A 441 13.32 -23.71 16.81
CA GLU A 441 12.76 -24.87 16.13
C GLU A 441 11.88 -25.75 17.06
N ILE A 442 12.27 -25.85 18.34
CA ILE A 442 11.51 -26.57 19.34
C ILE A 442 10.10 -25.97 19.53
N ASN A 443 10.02 -24.63 19.60
CA ASN A 443 8.74 -23.95 19.77
C ASN A 443 7.88 -24.06 18.50
N ARG A 444 8.47 -24.00 17.31
CA ARG A 444 7.75 -24.26 16.05
C ARG A 444 7.16 -25.66 16.00
N SER A 445 7.98 -26.67 16.32
CA SER A 445 7.54 -28.07 16.37
C SER A 445 6.43 -28.32 17.41
N ARG A 446 6.45 -27.61 18.55
CA ARG A 446 5.38 -27.69 19.54
C ARG A 446 4.08 -27.04 19.05
N ALA A 447 4.17 -25.88 18.41
CA ALA A 447 3.02 -25.18 17.87
C ALA A 447 2.32 -25.95 16.72
N LEU A 448 3.05 -26.75 15.96
CA LEU A 448 2.47 -27.62 14.90
C LEU A 448 1.73 -28.84 15.47
N ARG A 449 1.98 -29.20 16.75
CA ARG A 449 1.34 -30.36 17.43
C ARG A 449 0.16 -29.95 18.31
N ALA A 450 0.01 -28.66 18.60
CA ALA A 450 -1.08 -28.12 19.39
C ALA A 450 -2.27 -27.71 18.49
#